data_543090918f469bcddd1a187a4cd87a4f
#
_entry.id   543090918f469bcddd1a187a4cd87a4f
#
_cell.length_a   1.000
_cell.length_b   1.000
_cell.length_c   1.000
_cell.angle_alpha   90.00
_cell.angle_beta   90.00
_cell.angle_gamma   90.00
#
_symmetry.space_group_name_H-M   'P 1'
#
loop_
_entity.id
_entity.type
_entity.pdbx_description
1 polymer ?
#
loop_
_entity_poly.entity_id
_entity_poly.type
_entity_poly.pdbx_seq_one_letter_code
_entity_poly.pdbx_strand_id
1 'polypeptide(L)'
;MARQEIMAMHPSDLDIRRIVTDSDLDGVVTAAILRRWWTDAEVVFGHPGELRAGLFDDLIDEWTAVCDLPMHPNCGLSIDHHQSNRPGGNESKAMVVWKDSPSAARIAYELFREVID
;
A
#
# COMPACT_ATOMS: atom_id res chain seq x y z
N MET A 1 15.28 13.26 2.58
CA MET A 1 15.63 11.98 1.96
C MET A 1 15.06 11.89 0.54
N ALA A 2 15.82 11.38 -0.36
CA ALA A 2 15.35 11.20 -1.73
C ALA A 2 14.29 10.11 -1.81
N ARG A 3 13.32 10.29 -2.67
CA ARG A 3 12.33 9.27 -2.93
C ARG A 3 12.97 8.06 -3.60
N GLN A 4 12.30 6.94 -3.50
CA GLN A 4 12.67 5.77 -4.27
C GLN A 4 12.68 6.11 -5.75
N GLU A 5 13.55 5.46 -6.46
CA GLU A 5 13.78 5.77 -7.86
C GLU A 5 12.50 5.65 -8.68
N ILE A 6 12.25 6.67 -9.47
CA ILE A 6 11.04 6.73 -10.31
C ILE A 6 11.08 5.75 -11.46
N MET A 7 12.16 5.01 -11.60
CA MET A 7 12.29 3.97 -12.64
C MET A 7 11.51 2.71 -12.33
N ALA A 8 10.94 2.59 -11.12
CA ALA A 8 10.15 1.42 -10.77
C ALA A 8 8.93 1.30 -11.68
N MET A 9 8.76 0.15 -12.30
CA MET A 9 7.66 -0.12 -13.23
C MET A 9 6.61 -1.04 -12.63
N HIS A 10 6.94 -1.75 -11.58
CA HIS A 10 6.05 -2.70 -10.91
C HIS A 10 6.24 -2.56 -9.40
N PRO A 11 5.18 -2.78 -8.60
CA PRO A 11 5.32 -2.65 -7.15
C PRO A 11 6.46 -3.48 -6.57
N SER A 12 6.76 -4.65 -7.15
CA SER A 12 7.86 -5.50 -6.67
C SER A 12 9.24 -4.86 -6.81
N ASP A 13 9.35 -3.80 -7.62
CA ASP A 13 10.63 -3.08 -7.78
C ASP A 13 10.91 -2.13 -6.62
N LEU A 14 9.91 -1.87 -5.78
CA LEU A 14 10.06 -0.97 -4.64
C LEU A 14 10.68 -1.71 -3.46
N ASP A 15 11.34 -0.94 -2.59
CA ASP A 15 11.85 -1.44 -1.32
C ASP A 15 10.88 -1.02 -0.21
N ILE A 16 9.93 -1.87 0.12
CA ILE A 16 8.94 -1.57 1.14
C ILE A 16 9.38 -2.18 2.46
N ARG A 17 9.44 -1.35 3.50
CA ARG A 17 9.90 -1.72 4.84
C ARG A 17 8.80 -1.67 5.89
N ARG A 18 7.65 -1.08 5.55
CA ARG A 18 6.49 -1.00 6.44
C ARG A 18 5.22 -1.10 5.60
N ILE A 19 4.25 -1.85 6.11
CA ILE A 19 2.94 -1.99 5.49
C ILE A 19 1.92 -1.49 6.49
N VAL A 20 1.22 -0.42 6.16
CA VAL A 20 0.10 0.09 6.95
C VAL A 20 -1.18 -0.36 6.25
N THR A 21 -2.01 -1.09 6.94
CA THR A 21 -3.18 -1.72 6.33
C THR A 21 -4.37 -1.72 7.30
N ASP A 22 -5.58 -1.83 6.75
CA ASP A 22 -6.77 -1.93 7.59
C ASP A 22 -6.75 -3.23 8.38
N SER A 23 -7.36 -3.20 9.57
CA SER A 23 -7.38 -4.34 10.47
C SER A 23 -8.47 -5.36 10.18
N ASP A 24 -9.28 -5.16 9.14
CA ASP A 24 -10.28 -6.13 8.73
C ASP A 24 -9.62 -7.32 7.99
N LEU A 25 -10.42 -8.30 7.63
CA LEU A 25 -9.90 -9.50 6.97
C LEU A 25 -9.17 -9.17 5.67
N ASP A 26 -9.73 -8.29 4.86
CA ASP A 26 -9.11 -7.89 3.60
C ASP A 26 -7.73 -7.25 3.83
N GLY A 27 -7.63 -6.34 4.78
CA GLY A 27 -6.37 -5.70 5.10
C GLY A 27 -5.32 -6.67 5.64
N VAL A 28 -5.73 -7.59 6.50
CA VAL A 28 -4.83 -8.60 7.07
C VAL A 28 -4.30 -9.52 5.98
N VAL A 29 -5.17 -10.01 5.10
CA VAL A 29 -4.76 -10.90 4.01
C VAL A 29 -3.87 -10.17 3.02
N THR A 30 -4.17 -8.92 2.72
CA THR A 30 -3.32 -8.10 1.85
C THR A 30 -1.89 -8.03 2.41
N ALA A 31 -1.76 -7.69 3.68
CA ALA A 31 -0.44 -7.62 4.32
C ALA A 31 0.28 -8.97 4.29
N ALA A 32 -0.45 -10.06 4.51
CA ALA A 32 0.14 -11.39 4.49
C ALA A 32 0.71 -11.72 3.10
N ILE A 33 0.00 -11.35 2.05
CA ILE A 33 0.47 -11.57 0.68
C ILE A 33 1.73 -10.75 0.42
N LEU A 34 1.71 -9.47 0.77
CA LEU A 34 2.85 -8.58 0.54
C LEU A 34 4.08 -9.02 1.32
N ARG A 35 3.89 -9.57 2.52
CA ARG A 35 5.01 -10.05 3.33
C ARG A 35 5.68 -11.30 2.78
N ARG A 36 5.07 -11.95 1.82
CA ARG A 36 5.75 -13.03 1.10
C ARG A 36 6.83 -12.49 0.17
N TRP A 37 6.72 -11.24 -0.24
CA TRP A 37 7.73 -10.58 -1.08
C TRP A 37 8.67 -9.73 -0.22
N TRP A 38 8.12 -8.80 0.57
CA TRP A 38 8.90 -7.99 1.51
C TRP A 38 8.87 -8.66 2.87
N THR A 39 9.70 -9.68 3.03
CA THR A 39 9.61 -10.60 4.17
C THR A 39 9.94 -9.97 5.51
N ASP A 40 10.70 -8.86 5.50
CA ASP A 40 11.09 -8.17 6.72
C ASP A 40 10.26 -6.92 6.99
N ALA A 41 9.24 -6.65 6.19
CA ALA A 41 8.43 -5.46 6.40
C ALA A 41 7.63 -5.54 7.69
N GLU A 42 7.62 -4.43 8.43
CA GLU A 42 6.79 -4.28 9.61
C GLU A 42 5.33 -4.08 9.18
N VAL A 43 4.40 -4.69 9.88
CA VAL A 43 2.96 -4.50 9.61
C VAL A 43 2.35 -3.68 10.72
N VAL A 44 1.67 -2.61 10.37
CA VAL A 44 0.95 -1.72 11.28
C VAL A 44 -0.50 -1.66 10.84
N PHE A 45 -1.41 -1.90 11.77
CA PHE A 45 -2.84 -1.87 11.47
C PHE A 45 -3.44 -0.52 11.85
N GLY A 46 -4.35 -0.02 11.01
CA GLY A 46 -5.01 1.23 11.24
C GLY A 46 -6.40 1.27 10.63
N HIS A 47 -7.10 2.36 10.90
CA HIS A 47 -8.42 2.63 10.35
C HIS A 47 -8.39 3.87 9.46
N PRO A 48 -9.32 3.97 8.50
CA PRO A 48 -9.37 5.16 7.63
C PRO A 48 -9.45 6.47 8.41
N GLY A 49 -10.23 6.50 9.49
CA GLY A 49 -10.36 7.70 10.32
C GLY A 49 -9.06 8.11 10.99
N GLU A 50 -8.28 7.13 11.46
CA GLU A 50 -6.99 7.39 12.06
C GLU A 50 -6.01 7.96 11.05
N LEU A 51 -6.02 7.39 9.85
CA LEU A 51 -5.16 7.85 8.78
C LEU A 51 -5.49 9.29 8.39
N ARG A 52 -6.78 9.60 8.23
CA ARG A 52 -7.23 10.95 7.89
C ARG A 52 -6.93 11.95 8.99
N ALA A 53 -6.94 11.50 10.24
CA ALA A 53 -6.62 12.36 11.38
C ALA A 53 -5.12 12.61 11.55
N GLY A 54 -4.28 11.99 10.73
CA GLY A 54 -2.84 12.19 10.77
C GLY A 54 -2.11 11.39 11.83
N LEU A 55 -2.78 10.39 12.43
CA LEU A 55 -2.16 9.61 13.51
C LEU A 55 -0.97 8.79 13.05
N PHE A 56 -0.88 8.50 11.75
CA PHE A 56 0.22 7.71 11.19
C PHE A 56 1.22 8.53 10.40
N ASP A 57 1.11 9.87 10.41
CA ASP A 57 1.97 10.71 9.57
C ASP A 57 3.45 10.48 9.84
N ASP A 58 3.84 10.22 11.07
CA ASP A 58 5.24 10.00 11.43
C ASP A 58 5.74 8.60 11.04
N LEU A 59 4.84 7.68 10.73
CA LEU A 59 5.19 6.31 10.36
C LEU A 59 5.21 6.08 8.85
N ILE A 60 4.61 6.96 8.09
CA ILE A 60 4.43 6.75 6.65
C ILE A 60 5.44 7.58 5.88
N ASP A 61 6.27 6.89 5.12
CA ASP A 61 7.28 7.50 4.26
C ASP A 61 7.35 6.76 2.93
N GLU A 62 8.35 7.08 2.13
CA GLU A 62 8.51 6.47 0.80
C GLU A 62 8.76 4.96 0.84
N TRP A 63 9.12 4.41 2.01
CA TRP A 63 9.36 2.98 2.21
C TRP A 63 8.14 2.25 2.76
N THR A 64 6.98 2.92 2.75
CA THR A 64 5.74 2.41 3.33
C THR A 64 4.72 2.15 2.24
N ALA A 65 4.10 0.96 2.29
CA ALA A 65 2.92 0.64 1.50
C ALA A 65 1.68 0.86 2.36
N VAL A 66 0.70 1.57 1.82
CA VAL A 66 -0.59 1.80 2.48
C VAL A 66 -1.62 1.00 1.70
N CYS A 67 -2.29 0.07 2.38
CA CYS A 67 -3.16 -0.91 1.74
C CYS A 67 -4.55 -0.91 2.34
N ASP A 68 -5.57 -1.00 1.48
CA ASP A 68 -6.97 -1.09 1.90
C ASP A 68 -7.40 0.12 2.74
N LEU A 69 -6.75 1.25 2.53
CA LEU A 69 -6.93 2.51 3.25
C LEU A 69 -6.80 3.67 2.26
N PRO A 70 -7.28 4.86 2.64
CA PRO A 70 -7.04 6.05 1.80
C PRO A 70 -5.54 6.25 1.57
N MET A 71 -5.18 6.70 0.39
CA MET A 71 -3.79 6.96 0.06
C MET A 71 -3.24 8.09 0.94
N HIS A 72 -2.01 7.87 1.44
CA HIS A 72 -1.29 8.90 2.18
C HIS A 72 -0.31 9.61 1.22
N PRO A 73 -0.20 10.94 1.30
CA PRO A 73 0.65 11.68 0.35
C PRO A 73 2.13 11.34 0.42
N ASN A 74 2.60 10.79 1.54
CA ASN A 74 4.01 10.48 1.73
C ASN A 74 4.36 9.01 1.50
N CYS A 75 3.38 8.15 1.23
CA CYS A 75 3.67 6.73 1.05
C CYS A 75 4.38 6.45 -0.28
N GLY A 76 5.04 5.31 -0.36
CA GLY A 76 5.70 4.87 -1.58
C GLY A 76 4.79 4.04 -2.47
N LEU A 77 3.84 3.34 -1.88
CA LEU A 77 2.91 2.47 -2.59
C LEU A 77 1.54 2.57 -1.95
N SER A 78 0.51 2.63 -2.77
CA SER A 78 -0.89 2.58 -2.31
C SER A 78 -1.62 1.50 -3.08
N ILE A 79 -2.27 0.59 -2.36
CA ILE A 79 -3.09 -0.48 -2.95
C ILE A 79 -4.49 -0.38 -2.35
N ASP A 80 -5.49 -0.10 -3.17
CA ASP A 80 -6.85 0.05 -2.68
C ASP A 80 -7.87 -0.27 -3.77
N HIS A 81 -9.12 -0.50 -3.36
CA HIS A 81 -10.23 -0.79 -4.26
C HIS A 81 -11.49 0.01 -3.92
N HIS A 82 -11.48 0.78 -2.83
CA HIS A 82 -12.66 1.52 -2.42
C HIS A 82 -12.97 2.65 -3.39
N GLN A 83 -14.23 2.77 -3.82
CA GLN A 83 -14.64 3.83 -4.74
C GLN A 83 -14.40 5.22 -4.15
N SER A 84 -14.61 5.36 -2.83
CA SER A 84 -14.37 6.63 -2.15
C SER A 84 -12.92 7.09 -2.18
N ASN A 85 -11.99 6.16 -2.44
CA ASN A 85 -10.56 6.46 -2.49
C ASN A 85 -10.01 6.44 -3.91
N ARG A 86 -10.87 6.40 -4.91
CA ARG A 86 -10.45 6.37 -6.30
C ARG A 86 -9.58 7.58 -6.62
N PRO A 87 -8.38 7.37 -7.19
CA PRO A 87 -7.49 8.49 -7.47
C PRO A 87 -8.09 9.48 -8.45
N GLY A 88 -7.88 10.77 -8.18
CA GLY A 88 -8.36 11.85 -9.02
C GLY A 88 -7.31 12.45 -9.93
N GLY A 89 -6.07 11.94 -9.87
CA GLY A 89 -4.99 12.48 -10.70
C GLY A 89 -3.65 12.39 -10.00
N ASN A 90 -2.84 13.44 -10.10
CA ASN A 90 -1.45 13.44 -9.67
C ASN A 90 -1.27 14.00 -8.26
N GLU A 91 -2.00 13.47 -7.29
CA GLU A 91 -1.95 14.00 -5.93
C GLU A 91 -0.73 13.52 -5.14
N SER A 92 -0.03 12.51 -5.64
CA SER A 92 1.06 11.92 -4.88
C SER A 92 2.15 11.39 -5.80
N LYS A 93 3.37 11.28 -5.25
CA LYS A 93 4.50 10.64 -5.93
C LYS A 93 4.50 9.13 -5.69
N ALA A 94 3.57 8.61 -4.93
CA ALA A 94 3.46 7.18 -4.68
C ALA A 94 3.12 6.42 -5.96
N MET A 95 3.53 5.17 -6.00
CA MET A 95 2.99 4.25 -6.99
C MET A 95 1.60 3.86 -6.52
N VAL A 96 0.59 4.18 -7.31
CA VAL A 96 -0.81 3.98 -6.92
C VAL A 96 -1.37 2.83 -7.75
N VAL A 97 -1.85 1.80 -7.06
CA VAL A 97 -2.54 0.68 -7.67
C VAL A 97 -3.96 0.68 -7.13
N TRP A 98 -4.85 1.30 -7.87
CA TRP A 98 -6.27 1.30 -7.56
C TRP A 98 -6.99 0.54 -8.65
N LYS A 99 -7.82 -0.41 -8.27
CA LYS A 99 -8.60 -1.19 -9.22
C LYS A 99 -10.01 -1.40 -8.69
N ASP A 100 -10.95 -1.50 -9.60
CA ASP A 100 -12.31 -1.90 -9.29
C ASP A 100 -12.32 -3.42 -9.09
N SER A 101 -11.97 -3.81 -7.88
CA SER A 101 -11.76 -5.19 -7.50
C SER A 101 -12.59 -5.52 -6.26
N PRO A 102 -12.97 -6.78 -6.05
CA PRO A 102 -13.71 -7.14 -4.84
C PRO A 102 -12.92 -6.92 -3.55
N SER A 103 -11.57 -6.88 -3.62
CA SER A 103 -10.77 -6.69 -2.43
C SER A 103 -9.37 -6.22 -2.77
N ALA A 104 -8.71 -5.58 -1.81
CA ALA A 104 -7.30 -5.24 -1.92
C ALA A 104 -6.44 -6.50 -1.95
N ALA A 105 -6.84 -7.53 -1.22
CA ALA A 105 -6.13 -8.82 -1.22
C ALA A 105 -6.08 -9.43 -2.63
N ARG A 106 -7.16 -9.32 -3.40
CA ARG A 106 -7.19 -9.80 -4.78
C ARG A 106 -6.20 -9.04 -5.64
N ILE A 107 -6.13 -7.72 -5.47
CA ILE A 107 -5.17 -6.89 -6.20
C ILE A 107 -3.74 -7.32 -5.86
N ALA A 108 -3.43 -7.46 -4.57
CA ALA A 108 -2.11 -7.88 -4.13
C ALA A 108 -1.75 -9.26 -4.67
N TYR A 109 -2.69 -10.19 -4.63
CA TYR A 109 -2.47 -11.52 -5.17
C TYR A 109 -2.11 -11.46 -6.66
N GLU A 110 -2.86 -10.72 -7.43
CA GLU A 110 -2.63 -10.61 -8.87
C GLU A 110 -1.32 -9.93 -9.21
N LEU A 111 -0.91 -8.96 -8.41
CA LEU A 111 0.35 -8.27 -8.61
C LEU A 111 1.57 -9.16 -8.35
N PHE A 112 1.49 -10.03 -7.36
CA PHE A 112 2.66 -10.74 -6.86
C PHE A 112 2.71 -12.22 -7.16
N ARG A 113 1.65 -12.79 -7.70
CA ARG A 113 1.58 -14.24 -7.94
C ARG A 113 2.70 -14.77 -8.82
N GLU A 114 3.20 -13.97 -9.73
CA GLU A 114 4.24 -14.39 -10.65
C GLU A 114 5.65 -14.17 -10.12
N VAL A 115 5.81 -13.27 -9.16
CA VAL A 115 7.14 -12.97 -8.63
C VAL A 115 7.43 -13.68 -7.31
N ILE A 116 6.42 -14.11 -6.58
CA ILE A 116 6.59 -14.81 -5.30
C ILE A 116 6.95 -16.29 -5.52
N ASP A 117 6.40 -16.89 -6.51
CA ASP A 117 6.71 -18.28 -6.82
C ASP A 117 8.10 -18.41 -7.48
#